data_a34eb8f09c678edffc96a0f812eeabcf
#
_entry.id   a34eb8f09c678edffc96a0f812eeabcf
#
_cell.length_a   1.000
_cell.length_b   1.000
_cell.length_c   1.000
_cell.angle_alpha   90.00
_cell.angle_beta   90.00
_cell.angle_gamma   90.00
#
_symmetry.space_group_name_H-M   'P 1'
#
loop_
_entity.id
_entity.type
_entity.pdbx_description
1 polymer ?
#
loop_
_entity_poly.entity_id
_entity_poly.type
_entity_poly.pdbx_seq_one_letter_code
_entity_poly.pdbx_strand_id
1 'polypeptide(L)'
;MTNMKIEEVVKSNVAMGLSQKAVLNIIYTQNNINERLIEILKPYDLSIEQYNVLRILRGQKGNPANMCVIQERMLAKTSNTTRLVDKLLLKEMVI
;
A
#
# COMPACT_ATOMS: atom_id res chain seq x y z
N MET A 1 -7.05 -11.50 11.32
CA MET A 1 -6.50 -10.62 12.39
C MET A 1 -6.75 -11.25 13.74
N THR A 2 -5.90 -10.97 14.68
CA THR A 2 -6.04 -11.50 16.04
C THR A 2 -7.08 -10.68 16.82
N ASN A 3 -7.73 -11.32 17.83
CA ASN A 3 -8.66 -10.64 18.72
C ASN A 3 -7.97 -10.00 19.93
N MET A 4 -6.65 -9.88 19.89
CA MET A 4 -5.88 -9.27 20.97
C MET A 4 -6.08 -7.77 21.01
N LYS A 5 -6.15 -7.23 22.21
CA LYS A 5 -6.12 -5.77 22.40
C LYS A 5 -4.74 -5.23 22.01
N ILE A 6 -4.69 -3.98 21.56
CA ILE A 6 -3.43 -3.38 21.10
C ILE A 6 -2.40 -3.31 22.24
N GLU A 7 -2.82 -3.12 23.48
CA GLU A 7 -1.93 -3.12 24.63
C GLU A 7 -1.20 -4.48 24.79
N GLU A 8 -1.91 -5.58 24.51
CA GLU A 8 -1.34 -6.91 24.56
C GLU A 8 -0.35 -7.15 23.42
N VAL A 9 -0.67 -6.64 22.22
CA VAL A 9 0.20 -6.76 21.04
C VAL A 9 1.53 -6.06 21.26
N VAL A 10 1.51 -4.84 21.81
CA VAL A 10 2.73 -4.05 22.07
C VAL A 10 3.32 -4.30 23.45
N LYS A 11 2.75 -5.24 24.20
CA LYS A 11 3.21 -5.64 25.55
C LYS A 11 3.30 -4.46 26.52
N SER A 12 2.32 -3.56 26.46
CA SER A 12 2.25 -2.42 27.37
C SER A 12 1.66 -2.83 28.73
N ASN A 13 2.31 -2.39 29.81
CA ASN A 13 1.83 -2.59 31.17
C ASN A 13 1.00 -1.39 31.67
N VAL A 14 0.88 -0.35 30.87
CA VAL A 14 0.18 0.89 31.23
C VAL A 14 -1.02 1.04 30.30
N ALA A 15 -2.17 1.43 30.86
CA ALA A 15 -3.35 1.71 30.07
C ALA A 15 -3.08 2.91 29.15
N MET A 16 -3.46 2.76 27.88
CA MET A 16 -3.27 3.79 26.87
C MET A 16 -4.50 4.69 26.77
N GLY A 17 -4.28 5.96 26.46
CA GLY A 17 -5.35 6.88 26.09
C GLY A 17 -6.01 6.48 24.78
N LEU A 18 -7.23 6.96 24.54
CA LEU A 18 -8.00 6.61 23.35
C LEU A 18 -7.29 7.00 22.05
N SER A 19 -6.70 8.20 21.99
CA SER A 19 -5.98 8.66 20.79
C SER A 19 -4.78 7.78 20.48
N GLN A 20 -4.00 7.40 21.51
CA GLN A 20 -2.85 6.52 21.33
C GLN A 20 -3.28 5.13 20.87
N LYS A 21 -4.35 4.57 21.45
CA LYS A 21 -4.91 3.30 21.01
C LYS A 21 -5.33 3.33 19.55
N ALA A 22 -6.00 4.40 19.14
CA ALA A 22 -6.46 4.56 17.75
C ALA A 22 -5.27 4.56 16.79
N VAL A 23 -4.22 5.33 17.07
CA VAL A 23 -3.02 5.40 16.25
C VAL A 23 -2.34 4.04 16.14
N LEU A 24 -2.11 3.38 17.27
CA LEU A 24 -1.44 2.06 17.26
C LEU A 24 -2.27 1.00 16.57
N ASN A 25 -3.59 1.00 16.75
CA ASN A 25 -4.47 0.07 16.05
C ASN A 25 -4.44 0.27 14.54
N ILE A 26 -4.42 1.51 14.06
CA ILE A 26 -4.33 1.81 12.63
C ILE A 26 -2.99 1.30 12.07
N ILE A 27 -1.89 1.59 12.73
CA ILE A 27 -0.54 1.16 12.30
C ILE A 27 -0.46 -0.36 12.29
N TYR A 28 -0.92 -1.02 13.33
CA TYR A 28 -0.91 -2.47 13.43
C TYR A 28 -1.74 -3.13 12.33
N THR A 29 -2.94 -2.62 12.10
CA THR A 29 -3.83 -3.11 11.04
C THR A 29 -3.21 -2.90 9.67
N GLN A 30 -2.63 -1.73 9.41
CA GLN A 30 -1.94 -1.43 8.16
C GLN A 30 -0.79 -2.41 7.91
N ASN A 31 0.03 -2.69 8.93
CA ASN A 31 1.13 -3.63 8.81
C ASN A 31 0.65 -5.03 8.46
N ASN A 32 -0.43 -5.50 9.10
CA ASN A 32 -1.01 -6.80 8.80
C ASN A 32 -1.53 -6.89 7.37
N ILE A 33 -2.22 -5.85 6.91
CA ILE A 33 -2.73 -5.78 5.54
C ILE A 33 -1.58 -5.77 4.54
N ASN A 34 -0.55 -4.97 4.79
CA ASN A 34 0.63 -4.88 3.91
C ASN A 34 1.36 -6.22 3.79
N GLU A 35 1.54 -6.94 4.89
CA GLU A 35 2.18 -8.25 4.86
C GLU A 35 1.40 -9.23 3.98
N ARG A 36 0.09 -9.26 4.10
CA ARG A 36 -0.75 -10.12 3.28
C ARG A 36 -0.73 -9.71 1.81
N LEU A 37 -0.75 -8.41 1.54
CA LEU A 37 -0.71 -7.90 0.18
C LEU A 37 0.63 -8.23 -0.49
N ILE A 38 1.74 -8.10 0.24
CA ILE A 38 3.08 -8.49 -0.24
C ILE A 38 3.09 -9.97 -0.62
N GLU A 39 2.52 -10.84 0.21
CA GLU A 39 2.42 -12.28 -0.10
C GLU A 39 1.63 -12.55 -1.37
N ILE A 40 0.51 -11.86 -1.55
CA ILE A 40 -0.35 -12.00 -2.74
C ILE A 40 0.38 -11.53 -3.99
N LEU A 41 1.14 -10.44 -3.92
CA LEU A 41 1.82 -9.84 -5.06
C LEU A 41 3.15 -10.52 -5.40
N LYS A 42 3.74 -11.25 -4.47
CA LYS A 42 5.05 -11.90 -4.65
C LYS A 42 5.14 -12.78 -5.88
N PRO A 43 4.16 -13.65 -6.20
CA PRO A 43 4.24 -14.48 -7.42
C PRO A 43 4.30 -13.68 -8.72
N TYR A 44 3.83 -12.42 -8.69
CA TYR A 44 3.82 -11.52 -9.86
C TYR A 44 5.01 -10.59 -9.89
N ASP A 45 5.91 -10.69 -8.90
CA ASP A 45 7.07 -9.81 -8.74
C ASP A 45 6.66 -8.33 -8.73
N LEU A 46 5.62 -8.01 -7.97
CA LEU A 46 5.09 -6.66 -7.83
C LEU A 46 5.27 -6.14 -6.42
N SER A 47 5.66 -4.88 -6.30
CA SER A 47 5.57 -4.14 -5.04
C SER A 47 4.17 -3.58 -4.86
N ILE A 48 3.86 -3.11 -3.64
CA ILE A 48 2.58 -2.46 -3.34
C ILE A 48 2.43 -1.19 -4.20
N GLU A 49 3.52 -0.42 -4.36
CA GLU A 49 3.51 0.80 -5.16
C GLU A 49 3.27 0.52 -6.64
N GLN A 50 3.89 -0.53 -7.19
CA GLN A 50 3.64 -0.95 -8.57
C GLN A 50 2.19 -1.41 -8.75
N TYR A 51 1.66 -2.15 -7.79
CA TYR A 51 0.25 -2.53 -7.79
C TYR A 51 -0.66 -1.30 -7.81
N ASN A 52 -0.35 -0.28 -7.02
CA ASN A 52 -1.13 0.97 -7.00
C ASN A 52 -1.15 1.66 -8.36
N VAL A 53 -0.03 1.68 -9.09
CA VAL A 53 0.02 2.21 -10.46
C VAL A 53 -0.93 1.42 -11.37
N LEU A 54 -0.86 0.10 -11.32
CA LEU A 54 -1.72 -0.76 -12.14
C LEU A 54 -3.20 -0.55 -11.82
N ARG A 55 -3.53 -0.39 -10.55
CA ARG A 55 -4.91 -0.11 -10.11
C ARG A 55 -5.42 1.22 -10.69
N ILE A 56 -4.59 2.24 -10.67
CA ILE A 56 -4.94 3.55 -11.22
C ILE A 56 -5.16 3.46 -12.73
N LEU A 57 -4.27 2.78 -13.45
CA LEU A 57 -4.40 2.59 -14.90
C LEU A 57 -5.64 1.78 -15.26
N ARG A 58 -5.98 0.76 -14.49
CA ARG A 58 -7.20 -0.01 -14.67
C ARG A 58 -8.44 0.88 -14.56
N GLY A 59 -8.42 1.83 -13.63
CA GLY A 59 -9.50 2.79 -13.45
C GLY A 59 -9.72 3.74 -14.63
N GLN A 60 -8.74 3.86 -15.54
CA GLN A 60 -8.84 4.69 -16.73
C GLN A 60 -9.67 4.05 -17.86
N LYS A 61 -10.07 2.79 -17.70
CA LYS A 61 -10.94 2.06 -18.66
C LYS A 61 -10.41 2.06 -20.09
N GLY A 62 -9.10 1.84 -20.24
CA GLY A 62 -8.44 1.81 -21.54
C GLY A 62 -7.96 3.14 -22.05
N ASN A 63 -8.29 4.26 -21.39
CA ASN A 63 -7.78 5.57 -21.75
C ASN A 63 -6.36 5.77 -21.19
N PRO A 64 -5.47 6.43 -21.96
CA PRO A 64 -4.14 6.73 -21.42
C PRO A 64 -4.22 7.74 -20.26
N ALA A 65 -3.26 7.63 -19.33
CA ALA A 65 -3.09 8.57 -18.24
C ALA A 65 -1.70 9.20 -18.33
N ASN A 66 -1.59 10.48 -18.06
CA ASN A 66 -0.29 11.12 -17.94
C ASN A 66 0.30 10.88 -16.54
N MET A 67 1.61 11.16 -16.39
CA MET A 67 2.32 10.89 -15.13
C MET A 67 1.78 11.71 -13.96
N CYS A 68 1.29 12.94 -14.22
CA CYS A 68 0.70 13.78 -13.18
C CYS A 68 -0.55 13.15 -12.58
N VAL A 69 -1.41 12.58 -13.40
CA VAL A 69 -2.64 11.89 -12.96
C VAL A 69 -2.27 10.69 -12.09
N ILE A 70 -1.30 9.90 -12.51
CA ILE A 70 -0.86 8.74 -11.73
C ILE A 70 -0.31 9.20 -10.38
N GLN A 71 0.56 10.22 -10.37
CA GLN A 71 1.16 10.74 -9.15
C GLN A 71 0.11 11.26 -8.17
N GLU A 72 -0.90 11.98 -8.66
CA GLU A 72 -1.98 12.52 -7.82
C GLU A 72 -2.80 11.42 -7.15
N ARG A 73 -2.96 10.29 -7.81
CA ARG A 73 -3.81 9.19 -7.33
C ARG A 73 -3.06 8.14 -6.53
N MET A 74 -1.74 8.26 -6.41
CA MET A 74 -0.96 7.35 -5.58
C MET A 74 -1.31 7.54 -4.10
N LEU A 75 -1.45 6.42 -3.37
CA LEU A 75 -1.67 6.47 -1.93
C LEU A 75 -0.45 7.01 -1.21
N ALA A 76 0.75 6.59 -1.61
CA ALA A 76 2.00 7.12 -1.08
C ALA A 76 2.46 8.27 -1.98
N LYS A 77 2.24 9.51 -1.55
CA LYS A 77 2.54 10.71 -2.36
C LYS A 77 4.04 10.93 -2.58
N THR A 78 4.88 10.31 -1.78
CA THR A 78 6.34 10.37 -1.91
C THR A 78 6.91 9.34 -2.89
N SER A 79 6.07 8.51 -3.49
CA SER A 79 6.50 7.49 -4.46
C SER A 79 7.10 8.12 -5.70
N ASN A 80 8.19 7.53 -6.20
CA ASN A 80 8.77 7.93 -7.48
C ASN A 80 8.00 7.25 -8.62
N THR A 81 6.96 7.92 -9.11
CA THR A 81 6.03 7.38 -10.09
C THR A 81 6.71 7.04 -11.42
N THR A 82 7.62 7.88 -11.89
CA THR A 82 8.38 7.63 -13.13
C THR A 82 9.14 6.32 -13.06
N ARG A 83 9.85 6.09 -11.95
CA ARG A 83 10.60 4.85 -11.74
C ARG A 83 9.69 3.63 -11.68
N LEU A 84 8.54 3.76 -11.03
CA LEU A 84 7.56 2.67 -10.93
C LEU A 84 7.03 2.29 -12.32
N VAL A 85 6.67 3.28 -13.12
CA VAL A 85 6.17 3.06 -14.48
C VAL A 85 7.26 2.46 -15.38
N ASP A 86 8.49 2.95 -15.28
CA ASP A 86 9.61 2.41 -16.05
C ASP A 86 9.82 0.92 -15.76
N LYS A 87 9.74 0.53 -14.49
CA LYS A 87 9.85 -0.88 -14.10
C LYS A 87 8.71 -1.73 -14.65
N LEU A 88 7.49 -1.20 -14.65
CA LEU A 88 6.33 -1.89 -15.21
C LEU A 88 6.43 -2.03 -16.73
N LEU A 89 6.99 -1.02 -17.41
CA LEU A 89 7.27 -1.11 -18.85
C LEU A 89 8.26 -2.22 -19.16
N LEU A 90 9.32 -2.35 -18.35
CA LEU A 90 10.30 -3.43 -18.52
C LEU A 90 9.67 -4.81 -18.31
N LYS A 91 8.67 -4.92 -17.47
CA LYS A 91 7.93 -6.16 -17.24
C LYS A 91 6.80 -6.40 -18.25
N GLU A 92 6.64 -5.49 -19.19
CA GLU A 92 5.58 -5.53 -20.20
C GLU A 92 4.17 -5.57 -19.64
N MET A 93 3.99 -5.00 -18.44
CA MET A 93 2.68 -4.92 -17.77
C MET A 93 1.90 -3.66 -18.13
N VAL A 94 2.56 -2.66 -18.70
CA VAL A 94 1.96 -1.42 -19.20
C VAL A 94 2.55 -1.08 -20.57
N ILE A 95 1.85 -0.22 -21.28
CA ILE A 95 2.24 0.23 -22.62
C ILE A 95 2.56 1.73 -22.59
#